data_03b2cf0867173a0d641a6acf65506385
#
_entry.id   03b2cf0867173a0d641a6acf65506385
#
_cell.length_a   1.000
_cell.length_b   1.000
_cell.length_c   1.000
_cell.angle_alpha   90.00
_cell.angle_beta   90.00
_cell.angle_gamma   90.00
#
_symmetry.space_group_name_H-M   'P 1'
#
loop_
_entity.id
_entity.type
_entity.pdbx_description
1 polymer ?
#
loop_
_entity_poly.entity_id
_entity_poly.type
_entity_poly.pdbx_seq_one_letter_code
_entity_poly.pdbx_strand_id
1 'polypeptide(L)'
;MEENKLQITWRKLLPEFLSMFLTAVGIWGICFFNQKAADVMLSNMVLGIAGTAIAGYCLRQAYLEGELEYDNEKHYFRFWTCYLLGLAGAFVCAYLPVRGWPFVPIFVLLALFSNLYTGVIASAVLLMIPTLLVGAAASAYFLYFLSGIFAITLFRHLGDNFKIGVRLILSLLCLFLCETAGVILLENQRPDFEAFVIPGVNMIISGILLIGILKFFSATTVYKNHEKYLDLNDTENPMLAEYRNTSRENYMHSIHTAYFCERIANKLSLNGETLKCVGYYHRLCEENPKVLEEQSFPAEASGIVREYLDKKADVKGKETAVLICSDVCMSTIQQLVAKSNGKNLDYDYIIDSMFKHFAEDGTFANCEITVREIEIMREIFKKEKLYYDFLR
;
A
#
# COMPACT_ATOMS: atom_id res chain seq x y z
N MET A 1 -3.31 -21.73 -19.68
CA MET A 1 -3.85 -20.37 -19.54
C MET A 1 -2.67 -19.44 -19.53
N GLU A 2 -2.58 -18.56 -20.51
CA GLU A 2 -1.51 -17.55 -20.55
C GLU A 2 -1.62 -16.69 -19.28
N GLU A 3 -0.51 -16.60 -18.56
CA GLU A 3 -0.36 -15.60 -17.50
C GLU A 3 -0.79 -14.26 -18.07
N ASN A 4 -1.81 -13.67 -17.47
CA ASN A 4 -2.27 -12.33 -17.82
C ASN A 4 -1.24 -11.32 -17.29
N LYS A 5 -0.02 -11.36 -17.88
CA LYS A 5 1.05 -10.42 -17.55
C LYS A 5 0.56 -9.03 -17.87
N LEU A 6 0.53 -8.18 -16.87
CA LEU A 6 0.23 -6.75 -17.01
C LEU A 6 1.11 -6.19 -18.14
N GLN A 7 0.47 -5.71 -19.22
CA GLN A 7 1.19 -5.21 -20.38
C GLN A 7 1.33 -3.70 -20.31
N ILE A 8 2.52 -3.20 -20.59
CA ILE A 8 2.76 -1.77 -20.67
C ILE A 8 2.35 -1.30 -22.07
N THR A 9 1.30 -0.51 -22.12
CA THR A 9 0.87 0.19 -23.35
C THR A 9 1.68 1.46 -23.57
N TRP A 10 1.84 1.89 -24.82
CA TRP A 10 2.51 3.15 -25.17
C TRP A 10 1.96 4.37 -24.40
N ARG A 11 0.69 4.35 -24.05
CA ARG A 11 0.05 5.40 -23.26
C ARG A 11 0.67 5.54 -21.86
N LYS A 12 1.18 4.47 -21.25
CA LYS A 12 1.81 4.48 -19.93
C LYS A 12 3.24 5.01 -19.96
N LEU A 13 3.91 4.99 -21.12
CA LEU A 13 5.25 5.54 -21.30
C LEU A 13 5.24 7.06 -21.53
N LEU A 14 4.15 7.60 -22.05
CA LEU A 14 4.03 9.04 -22.37
C LEU A 14 4.35 9.96 -21.17
N PRO A 15 3.81 9.74 -19.96
CA PRO A 15 4.13 10.60 -18.81
C PRO A 15 5.59 10.53 -18.38
N GLU A 16 6.25 9.39 -18.57
CA GLU A 16 7.68 9.24 -18.30
C GLU A 16 8.50 10.13 -19.23
N PHE A 17 8.27 10.03 -20.54
CA PHE A 17 8.96 10.90 -21.51
C PHE A 17 8.66 12.38 -21.28
N LEU A 18 7.42 12.72 -20.94
CA LEU A 18 7.05 14.08 -20.58
C LEU A 18 7.81 14.57 -19.35
N SER A 19 7.94 13.72 -18.32
CA SER A 19 8.67 14.07 -17.10
C SER A 19 10.17 14.23 -17.37
N MET A 20 10.78 13.37 -18.21
CA MET A 20 12.17 13.53 -18.64
C MET A 20 12.39 14.84 -19.39
N PHE A 21 11.49 15.18 -20.32
CA PHE A 21 11.53 16.44 -21.07
C PHE A 21 11.40 17.64 -20.15
N LEU A 22 10.43 17.64 -19.23
CA LEU A 22 10.23 18.74 -18.27
C LEU A 22 11.42 18.87 -17.30
N THR A 23 12.03 17.76 -16.89
CA THR A 23 13.26 17.77 -16.08
C THR A 23 14.40 18.44 -16.84
N ALA A 24 14.61 18.09 -18.11
CA ALA A 24 15.64 18.68 -18.95
C ALA A 24 15.43 20.18 -19.14
N VAL A 25 14.21 20.58 -19.52
CA VAL A 25 13.86 21.99 -19.76
C VAL A 25 13.97 22.82 -18.47
N GLY A 26 13.50 22.28 -17.32
CA GLY A 26 13.60 22.98 -16.05
C GLY A 26 15.05 23.18 -15.60
N ILE A 27 15.90 22.14 -15.69
CA ILE A 27 17.34 22.24 -15.39
C ILE A 27 18.02 23.25 -16.34
N TRP A 28 17.74 23.12 -17.63
CA TRP A 28 18.27 24.06 -18.62
C TRP A 28 17.90 25.50 -18.29
N GLY A 29 16.62 25.78 -18.01
CA GLY A 29 16.13 27.11 -17.69
C GLY A 29 16.81 27.70 -16.45
N ILE A 30 16.88 26.93 -15.35
CA ILE A 30 17.52 27.40 -14.10
C ILE A 30 19.02 27.65 -14.31
N CYS A 31 19.73 26.75 -15.00
CA CYS A 31 21.15 26.91 -15.29
C CYS A 31 21.39 28.13 -16.19
N PHE A 32 20.53 28.37 -17.20
CA PHE A 32 20.62 29.50 -18.11
C PHE A 32 20.42 30.83 -17.36
N PHE A 33 19.38 30.95 -16.53
CA PHE A 33 19.13 32.14 -15.72
C PHE A 33 20.26 32.42 -14.71
N ASN A 34 20.85 31.38 -14.14
CA ASN A 34 21.95 31.47 -13.18
C ASN A 34 23.33 31.57 -13.88
N GLN A 35 23.38 31.70 -15.20
CA GLN A 35 24.61 31.86 -16.00
C GLN A 35 25.66 30.76 -15.72
N LYS A 36 25.21 29.50 -15.51
CA LYS A 36 26.09 28.37 -15.29
C LYS A 36 26.85 28.02 -16.59
N ALA A 37 28.06 27.48 -16.45
CA ALA A 37 28.86 27.03 -17.59
C ALA A 37 28.14 25.91 -18.36
N ALA A 38 28.34 25.83 -19.67
CA ALA A 38 27.61 24.90 -20.54
C ALA A 38 27.86 23.41 -20.20
N ASP A 39 29.06 23.08 -19.77
CA ASP A 39 29.43 21.74 -19.30
C ASP A 39 28.69 21.34 -18.04
N VAL A 40 28.55 22.22 -17.05
CA VAL A 40 27.77 22.05 -15.82
C VAL A 40 26.29 21.87 -16.17
N MET A 41 25.77 22.70 -17.07
CA MET A 41 24.38 22.64 -17.52
C MET A 41 24.09 21.27 -18.17
N LEU A 42 24.94 20.84 -19.10
CA LEU A 42 24.79 19.57 -19.79
C LEU A 42 24.90 18.39 -18.83
N SER A 43 25.86 18.42 -17.91
CA SER A 43 26.04 17.39 -16.90
C SER A 43 24.79 17.24 -16.02
N ASN A 44 24.26 18.35 -15.51
CA ASN A 44 23.05 18.33 -14.68
C ASN A 44 21.81 17.84 -15.44
N MET A 45 21.67 18.22 -16.73
CA MET A 45 20.59 17.71 -17.59
C MET A 45 20.68 16.20 -17.78
N VAL A 46 21.87 15.67 -18.11
CA VAL A 46 22.08 14.23 -18.31
C VAL A 46 21.76 13.46 -17.04
N LEU A 47 22.25 13.93 -15.88
CA LEU A 47 21.97 13.29 -14.59
C LEU A 47 20.49 13.36 -14.21
N GLY A 48 19.84 14.49 -14.44
CA GLY A 48 18.39 14.64 -14.17
C GLY A 48 17.54 13.73 -15.05
N ILE A 49 17.83 13.65 -16.36
CA ILE A 49 17.14 12.77 -17.31
C ILE A 49 17.37 11.29 -16.91
N ALA A 50 18.63 10.90 -16.68
CA ALA A 50 18.96 9.54 -16.29
C ALA A 50 18.26 9.12 -14.97
N GLY A 51 18.25 10.01 -13.97
CA GLY A 51 17.54 9.79 -12.72
C GLY A 51 16.04 9.62 -12.92
N THR A 52 15.40 10.47 -13.73
CA THR A 52 13.97 10.36 -14.05
C THR A 52 13.66 9.04 -14.80
N ALA A 53 14.55 8.62 -15.71
CA ALA A 53 14.44 7.32 -16.40
C ALA A 53 14.53 6.15 -15.42
N ILE A 54 15.45 6.20 -14.45
CA ILE A 54 15.58 5.17 -13.41
C ILE A 54 14.29 5.11 -12.56
N ALA A 55 13.75 6.24 -12.14
CA ALA A 55 12.49 6.27 -11.40
C ALA A 55 11.33 5.67 -12.22
N GLY A 56 11.25 5.98 -13.51
CA GLY A 56 10.28 5.39 -14.44
C GLY A 56 10.46 3.89 -14.63
N TYR A 57 11.71 3.42 -14.71
CA TYR A 57 12.01 1.99 -14.78
C TYR A 57 11.52 1.26 -13.52
N CYS A 58 11.84 1.78 -12.33
CA CYS A 58 11.40 1.19 -11.06
C CYS A 58 9.88 1.13 -10.95
N LEU A 59 9.17 2.20 -11.35
CA LEU A 59 7.71 2.21 -11.37
C LEU A 59 7.13 1.15 -12.31
N ARG A 60 7.72 1.01 -13.50
CA ARG A 60 7.29 -0.01 -14.47
C ARG A 60 7.50 -1.42 -13.94
N GLN A 61 8.64 -1.66 -13.32
CA GLN A 61 8.94 -2.96 -12.73
C GLN A 61 7.96 -3.30 -11.62
N ALA A 62 7.74 -2.36 -10.68
CA ALA A 62 6.75 -2.52 -9.61
C ALA A 62 5.32 -2.75 -10.16
N TYR A 63 4.95 -2.08 -11.27
CA TYR A 63 3.67 -2.31 -11.94
C TYR A 63 3.57 -3.71 -12.55
N LEU A 64 4.61 -4.20 -13.22
CA LEU A 64 4.62 -5.53 -13.86
C LEU A 64 4.60 -6.68 -12.86
N GLU A 65 5.21 -6.47 -11.70
CA GLU A 65 5.28 -7.43 -10.60
C GLU A 65 4.06 -7.37 -9.67
N GLY A 66 3.17 -6.37 -9.86
CA GLY A 66 1.99 -6.19 -9.00
C GLY A 66 2.32 -5.70 -7.58
N GLU A 67 3.49 -5.06 -7.41
CA GLU A 67 3.99 -4.59 -6.11
C GLU A 67 3.57 -3.15 -5.75
N LEU A 68 2.75 -2.51 -6.58
CA LEU A 68 2.25 -1.18 -6.26
C LEU A 68 1.27 -1.25 -5.09
N GLU A 69 1.57 -0.47 -4.04
CA GLU A 69 0.74 -0.44 -2.83
C GLU A 69 -0.59 0.28 -3.08
N TYR A 70 -1.60 -0.04 -2.28
CA TYR A 70 -2.96 0.49 -2.35
C TYR A 70 -3.62 0.26 -3.74
N ASP A 71 -4.35 1.25 -4.26
CA ASP A 71 -5.05 1.21 -5.56
C ASP A 71 -4.21 1.81 -6.72
N ASN A 72 -2.88 1.91 -6.54
CA ASN A 72 -2.00 2.58 -7.49
C ASN A 72 -1.81 1.80 -8.80
N GLU A 73 -2.01 0.48 -8.79
CA GLU A 73 -1.97 -0.35 -10.00
C GLU A 73 -3.04 0.09 -11.01
N LYS A 74 -4.27 0.33 -10.53
CA LYS A 74 -5.39 0.83 -11.37
C LYS A 74 -5.21 2.28 -11.79
N HIS A 75 -4.44 3.07 -11.03
CA HIS A 75 -4.28 4.51 -11.19
C HIS A 75 -2.82 4.91 -11.46
N TYR A 76 -2.14 4.19 -12.32
CA TYR A 76 -0.72 4.38 -12.69
C TYR A 76 -0.31 5.84 -12.95
N PHE A 77 -1.20 6.65 -13.53
CA PHE A 77 -0.92 8.06 -13.83
C PHE A 77 -0.82 8.96 -12.60
N ARG A 78 -1.37 8.56 -11.45
CA ARG A 78 -1.30 9.36 -10.21
C ARG A 78 0.15 9.56 -9.76
N PHE A 79 0.99 8.54 -9.88
CA PHE A 79 2.40 8.66 -9.55
C PHE A 79 3.07 9.78 -10.35
N TRP A 80 2.85 9.83 -11.65
CA TRP A 80 3.47 10.85 -12.51
C TRP A 80 2.99 12.26 -12.20
N THR A 81 1.74 12.44 -11.82
CA THR A 81 1.25 13.74 -11.35
C THR A 81 1.94 14.15 -10.05
N CYS A 82 2.11 13.22 -9.11
CA CYS A 82 2.84 13.46 -7.85
C CYS A 82 4.33 13.73 -8.11
N TYR A 83 4.95 13.01 -9.05
CA TYR A 83 6.33 13.22 -9.46
C TYR A 83 6.54 14.61 -10.05
N LEU A 84 5.65 15.06 -10.94
CA LEU A 84 5.71 16.41 -11.52
C LEU A 84 5.51 17.50 -10.47
N LEU A 85 4.64 17.31 -9.48
CA LEU A 85 4.51 18.21 -8.34
C LEU A 85 5.80 18.25 -7.50
N GLY A 86 6.38 17.08 -7.23
CA GLY A 86 7.67 16.96 -6.55
C GLY A 86 8.80 17.61 -7.34
N LEU A 87 8.82 17.47 -8.67
CA LEU A 87 9.80 18.11 -9.56
C LEU A 87 9.67 19.65 -9.53
N ALA A 88 8.44 20.16 -9.57
CA ALA A 88 8.22 21.61 -9.41
C ALA A 88 8.71 22.10 -8.04
N GLY A 89 8.43 21.34 -6.96
CA GLY A 89 8.98 21.60 -5.63
C GLY A 89 10.51 21.59 -5.60
N ALA A 90 11.16 20.63 -6.27
CA ALA A 90 12.61 20.54 -6.38
C ALA A 90 13.21 21.77 -7.09
N PHE A 91 12.55 22.28 -8.14
CA PHE A 91 12.97 23.52 -8.81
C PHE A 91 12.80 24.76 -7.92
N VAL A 92 11.73 24.83 -7.13
CA VAL A 92 11.55 25.93 -6.15
C VAL A 92 12.63 25.87 -5.08
N CYS A 93 13.03 24.68 -4.61
CA CYS A 93 14.11 24.49 -3.64
C CYS A 93 15.45 25.06 -4.13
N ALA A 94 15.70 25.10 -5.44
CA ALA A 94 16.92 25.72 -5.99
C ALA A 94 17.05 27.23 -5.68
N TYR A 95 15.97 27.90 -5.28
CA TYR A 95 15.95 29.31 -4.89
C TYR A 95 15.80 29.51 -3.37
N LEU A 96 15.63 28.46 -2.61
CA LEU A 96 15.52 28.49 -1.15
C LEU A 96 16.85 28.18 -0.47
N PRO A 97 17.06 28.65 0.77
CA PRO A 97 18.21 28.23 1.56
C PRO A 97 18.23 26.68 1.68
N VAL A 98 19.41 26.09 1.55
CA VAL A 98 19.56 24.61 1.53
C VAL A 98 18.90 23.94 2.75
N ARG A 99 19.02 24.53 3.94
CA ARG A 99 18.40 24.01 5.19
C ARG A 99 16.89 24.23 5.31
N GLY A 100 16.32 24.94 4.34
CA GLY A 100 14.88 25.24 4.28
C GLY A 100 14.09 24.40 3.29
N TRP A 101 14.64 23.34 2.72
CA TRP A 101 13.99 22.52 1.70
C TRP A 101 12.94 21.58 2.28
N PRO A 102 11.65 21.69 1.94
CA PRO A 102 10.60 20.82 2.48
C PRO A 102 10.54 19.49 1.71
N PHE A 103 11.58 18.66 1.78
CA PHE A 103 11.68 17.41 1.03
C PHE A 103 10.96 16.22 1.68
N VAL A 104 10.80 16.19 3.01
CA VAL A 104 10.09 15.09 3.70
C VAL A 104 8.69 14.84 3.14
N PRO A 105 7.86 15.88 2.88
CA PRO A 105 6.58 15.70 2.19
C PRO A 105 6.68 15.04 0.83
N ILE A 106 7.71 15.35 0.03
CA ILE A 106 7.91 14.77 -1.31
C ILE A 106 8.22 13.29 -1.20
N PHE A 107 9.06 12.89 -0.24
CA PHE A 107 9.37 11.49 0.04
C PHE A 107 8.12 10.68 0.38
N VAL A 108 7.32 11.18 1.30
CA VAL A 108 6.06 10.52 1.71
C VAL A 108 5.06 10.49 0.55
N LEU A 109 4.91 11.60 -0.20
CA LEU A 109 4.00 11.67 -1.34
C LEU A 109 4.31 10.58 -2.38
N LEU A 110 5.57 10.47 -2.80
CA LEU A 110 5.93 9.51 -3.85
C LEU A 110 5.84 8.05 -3.38
N ALA A 111 6.15 7.77 -2.12
CA ALA A 111 5.99 6.43 -1.56
C ALA A 111 4.51 6.01 -1.46
N LEU A 112 3.61 6.90 -1.02
CA LEU A 112 2.17 6.61 -0.92
C LEU A 112 1.52 6.34 -2.29
N PHE A 113 2.01 6.98 -3.36
CA PHE A 113 1.47 6.81 -4.71
C PHE A 113 2.26 5.83 -5.59
N SER A 114 3.13 5.01 -5.00
CA SER A 114 3.84 3.90 -5.66
C SER A 114 4.02 2.70 -4.72
N ASN A 115 5.25 2.44 -4.34
CA ASN A 115 5.67 1.53 -3.29
C ASN A 115 6.93 2.06 -2.61
N LEU A 116 7.40 1.39 -1.56
CA LEU A 116 8.58 1.81 -0.80
C LEU A 116 9.80 2.06 -1.69
N TYR A 117 10.16 1.11 -2.54
CA TYR A 117 11.37 1.17 -3.36
C TYR A 117 11.32 2.28 -4.41
N THR A 118 10.24 2.33 -5.17
CA THR A 118 10.03 3.37 -6.19
C THR A 118 9.97 4.76 -5.55
N GLY A 119 9.27 4.89 -4.42
CA GLY A 119 9.15 6.15 -3.69
C GLY A 119 10.51 6.67 -3.20
N VAL A 120 11.36 5.82 -2.62
CA VAL A 120 12.71 6.19 -2.17
C VAL A 120 13.57 6.61 -3.36
N ILE A 121 13.61 5.82 -4.44
CA ILE A 121 14.44 6.11 -5.61
C ILE A 121 14.00 7.41 -6.30
N ALA A 122 12.71 7.57 -6.55
CA ALA A 122 12.18 8.77 -7.18
C ALA A 122 12.43 10.03 -6.36
N SER A 123 12.28 9.94 -5.03
CA SER A 123 12.55 11.06 -4.12
C SER A 123 14.03 11.41 -4.05
N ALA A 124 14.91 10.41 -4.04
CA ALA A 124 16.36 10.60 -4.10
C ALA A 124 16.78 11.32 -5.39
N VAL A 125 16.19 10.96 -6.52
CA VAL A 125 16.39 11.63 -7.81
C VAL A 125 15.92 13.08 -7.75
N LEU A 126 14.72 13.34 -7.22
CA LEU A 126 14.23 14.70 -7.09
C LEU A 126 15.08 15.55 -6.14
N LEU A 127 15.58 14.98 -5.04
CA LEU A 127 16.48 15.66 -4.11
C LEU A 127 17.86 15.97 -4.76
N MET A 128 18.34 15.09 -5.64
CA MET A 128 19.59 15.32 -6.37
C MET A 128 19.54 16.58 -7.23
N ILE A 129 18.39 16.88 -7.84
CA ILE A 129 18.23 18.02 -8.77
C ILE A 129 18.60 19.36 -8.13
N PRO A 130 17.96 19.85 -7.06
CA PRO A 130 18.34 21.11 -6.43
C PRO A 130 19.74 21.06 -5.82
N THR A 131 20.17 19.90 -5.31
CA THR A 131 21.54 19.73 -4.79
C THR A 131 22.59 20.04 -5.85
N LEU A 132 22.44 19.54 -7.07
CA LEU A 132 23.31 19.82 -8.20
C LEU A 132 23.18 21.26 -8.72
N LEU A 133 21.94 21.77 -8.80
CA LEU A 133 21.67 23.12 -9.30
C LEU A 133 22.30 24.20 -8.42
N VAL A 134 22.24 24.04 -7.11
CA VAL A 134 22.80 25.02 -6.14
C VAL A 134 24.27 24.71 -5.85
N GLY A 135 24.74 23.50 -6.09
CA GLY A 135 26.08 23.04 -5.68
C GLY A 135 26.15 22.82 -4.16
N ALA A 136 25.05 22.32 -3.57
CA ALA A 136 24.98 22.05 -2.15
C ALA A 136 25.95 20.92 -1.73
N ALA A 137 26.40 20.96 -0.48
CA ALA A 137 27.28 19.94 0.05
C ALA A 137 26.59 18.55 0.05
N ALA A 138 27.35 17.49 -0.22
CA ALA A 138 26.84 16.12 -0.16
C ALA A 138 26.22 15.77 1.20
N SER A 139 26.70 16.37 2.28
CA SER A 139 26.11 16.21 3.61
C SER A 139 24.66 16.66 3.68
N ALA A 140 24.27 17.74 3.01
CA ALA A 140 22.89 18.20 2.97
C ALA A 140 22.00 17.17 2.27
N TYR A 141 22.45 16.62 1.14
CA TYR A 141 21.75 15.54 0.45
C TYR A 141 21.50 14.34 1.40
N PHE A 142 22.53 13.88 2.10
CA PHE A 142 22.40 12.72 3.00
C PHE A 142 21.48 12.99 4.19
N LEU A 143 21.46 14.18 4.76
CA LEU A 143 20.58 14.52 5.88
C LEU A 143 19.10 14.54 5.47
N TYR A 144 18.78 15.12 4.31
CA TYR A 144 17.44 15.06 3.74
C TYR A 144 17.03 13.65 3.34
N PHE A 145 17.95 12.89 2.76
CA PHE A 145 17.70 11.51 2.38
C PHE A 145 17.41 10.63 3.61
N LEU A 146 18.18 10.77 4.68
CA LEU A 146 17.97 10.05 5.93
C LEU A 146 16.62 10.39 6.56
N SER A 147 16.30 11.68 6.69
CA SER A 147 15.02 12.13 7.25
C SER A 147 13.83 11.70 6.38
N GLY A 148 14.01 11.70 5.05
CA GLY A 148 13.01 11.26 4.09
C GLY A 148 12.71 9.76 4.18
N ILE A 149 13.74 8.89 4.23
CA ILE A 149 13.57 7.45 4.41
C ILE A 149 12.88 7.16 5.75
N PHE A 150 13.31 7.82 6.83
CA PHE A 150 12.67 7.66 8.13
C PHE A 150 11.17 8.02 8.07
N ALA A 151 10.82 9.11 7.41
CA ALA A 151 9.42 9.49 7.22
C ALA A 151 8.64 8.44 6.40
N ILE A 152 9.18 7.94 5.29
CA ILE A 152 8.53 6.88 4.51
C ILE A 152 8.24 5.66 5.39
N THR A 153 9.21 5.20 6.19
CA THR A 153 9.02 4.02 7.05
C THR A 153 7.92 4.22 8.09
N LEU A 154 7.74 5.45 8.59
CA LEU A 154 6.66 5.78 9.52
C LEU A 154 5.27 5.79 8.86
N PHE A 155 5.18 6.18 7.59
CA PHE A 155 3.91 6.33 6.87
C PHE A 155 3.58 5.18 5.93
N ARG A 156 4.42 4.15 5.83
CA ARG A 156 4.23 3.00 4.93
C ARG A 156 2.91 2.25 5.18
N HIS A 157 2.56 2.02 6.44
CA HIS A 157 1.35 1.29 6.82
C HIS A 157 0.34 2.23 7.44
N LEU A 158 -0.45 2.87 6.61
CA LEU A 158 -1.59 3.69 7.03
C LEU A 158 -2.83 2.77 7.11
N GLY A 159 -2.91 1.95 8.17
CA GLY A 159 -4.09 1.15 8.47
C GLY A 159 -5.16 1.95 9.24
N ASP A 160 -6.33 1.33 9.49
CA ASP A 160 -7.53 1.98 10.06
C ASP A 160 -7.32 2.62 11.45
N ASN A 161 -6.30 2.20 12.20
CA ASN A 161 -5.94 2.81 13.48
C ASN A 161 -4.97 3.99 13.28
N PHE A 162 -5.48 5.05 12.75
CA PHE A 162 -4.78 6.23 12.27
C PHE A 162 -4.19 7.10 13.40
N LYS A 163 -3.15 6.63 14.08
CA LYS A 163 -2.35 7.46 14.98
C LYS A 163 -1.34 8.32 14.20
N ILE A 164 -1.85 9.14 13.25
CA ILE A 164 -1.01 10.02 12.40
C ILE A 164 -0.17 10.98 13.26
N GLY A 165 -0.74 11.50 14.34
CA GLY A 165 -0.11 12.57 15.10
C GLY A 165 1.29 12.23 15.61
N VAL A 166 1.49 11.02 16.18
CA VAL A 166 2.80 10.59 16.68
C VAL A 166 3.79 10.41 15.52
N ARG A 167 3.37 9.79 14.43
CA ARG A 167 4.22 9.59 13.23
C ARG A 167 4.63 10.91 12.60
N LEU A 168 3.70 11.87 12.54
CA LEU A 168 3.94 13.23 12.05
C LEU A 168 5.00 13.93 12.91
N ILE A 169 4.79 13.94 14.23
CA ILE A 169 5.74 14.60 15.16
C ILE A 169 7.13 13.95 15.06
N LEU A 170 7.24 12.63 15.02
CA LEU A 170 8.52 11.94 14.93
C LEU A 170 9.25 12.23 13.62
N SER A 171 8.54 12.26 12.48
CA SER A 171 9.15 12.57 11.18
C SER A 171 9.66 14.01 11.11
N LEU A 172 8.90 14.97 11.63
CA LEU A 172 9.27 16.37 11.66
C LEU A 172 10.40 16.64 12.67
N LEU A 173 10.38 15.96 13.81
CA LEU A 173 11.47 16.05 14.79
C LEU A 173 12.78 15.50 14.21
N CYS A 174 12.72 14.36 13.48
CA CYS A 174 13.90 13.82 12.81
C CYS A 174 14.45 14.81 11.77
N LEU A 175 13.59 15.41 10.93
CA LEU A 175 13.99 16.45 9.98
C LEU A 175 14.69 17.61 10.70
N PHE A 176 14.06 18.17 11.73
CA PHE A 176 14.60 19.28 12.49
C PHE A 176 15.98 18.97 13.12
N LEU A 177 16.12 17.78 13.72
CA LEU A 177 17.38 17.35 14.33
C LEU A 177 18.47 17.14 13.27
N CYS A 178 18.15 16.53 12.13
CA CYS A 178 19.10 16.33 11.04
C CYS A 178 19.62 17.66 10.50
N GLU A 179 18.70 18.60 10.21
CA GLU A 179 19.09 19.89 9.63
C GLU A 179 19.86 20.76 10.64
N THR A 180 19.45 20.77 11.91
CA THR A 180 20.16 21.48 12.97
C THR A 180 21.56 20.90 13.22
N ALA A 181 21.68 19.56 13.24
CA ALA A 181 22.98 18.90 13.34
C ALA A 181 23.88 19.26 12.15
N GLY A 182 23.31 19.37 10.94
CA GLY A 182 24.02 19.83 9.75
C GLY A 182 24.61 21.24 9.89
N VAL A 183 23.81 22.17 10.39
CA VAL A 183 24.25 23.56 10.63
C VAL A 183 25.37 23.63 11.68
N ILE A 184 25.17 22.97 12.83
CA ILE A 184 26.11 23.09 13.97
C ILE A 184 27.36 22.26 13.75
N LEU A 185 27.21 20.97 13.34
CA LEU A 185 28.33 20.03 13.32
C LEU A 185 29.09 20.03 11.99
N LEU A 186 28.40 20.22 10.87
CA LEU A 186 29.01 20.11 9.55
C LEU A 186 29.41 21.46 8.98
N GLU A 187 28.65 22.52 9.25
CA GLU A 187 28.98 23.89 8.83
C GLU A 187 29.71 24.68 9.92
N ASN A 188 29.96 24.08 11.09
CA ASN A 188 30.67 24.69 12.23
C ASN A 188 30.07 26.04 12.68
N GLN A 189 28.76 26.21 12.52
CA GLN A 189 28.09 27.40 13.01
C GLN A 189 27.91 27.35 14.53
N ARG A 190 27.96 28.50 15.17
CA ARG A 190 27.66 28.60 16.61
C ARG A 190 26.20 28.22 16.84
N PRO A 191 25.88 27.51 17.95
CA PRO A 191 24.51 27.13 18.28
C PRO A 191 23.71 28.34 18.81
N ASP A 192 23.69 29.41 18.04
CA ASP A 192 22.89 30.59 18.31
C ASP A 192 21.45 30.42 17.80
N PHE A 193 20.54 31.25 18.26
CA PHE A 193 19.12 31.18 17.86
C PHE A 193 18.93 31.18 16.34
N GLU A 194 19.75 31.92 15.61
CA GLU A 194 19.72 32.02 14.16
C GLU A 194 19.94 30.67 13.46
N ALA A 195 20.78 29.81 14.02
CA ALA A 195 21.06 28.46 13.49
C ALA A 195 19.82 27.55 13.50
N PHE A 196 18.84 27.80 14.35
CA PHE A 196 17.61 27.02 14.48
C PHE A 196 16.44 27.58 13.67
N VAL A 197 16.51 28.84 13.22
CA VAL A 197 15.37 29.51 12.54
C VAL A 197 15.02 28.83 11.23
N ILE A 198 15.98 28.61 10.34
CA ILE A 198 15.73 28.02 9.01
C ILE A 198 15.26 26.56 9.15
N PRO A 199 15.92 25.66 9.91
CA PRO A 199 15.39 24.32 10.18
C PRO A 199 14.00 24.32 10.84
N GLY A 200 13.72 25.27 11.74
CA GLY A 200 12.41 25.40 12.36
C GLY A 200 11.31 25.79 11.38
N VAL A 201 11.57 26.77 10.50
CA VAL A 201 10.65 27.15 9.42
C VAL A 201 10.44 25.98 8.46
N ASN A 202 11.50 25.26 8.08
CA ASN A 202 11.39 24.04 7.26
C ASN A 202 10.48 23.01 7.92
N MET A 203 10.65 22.74 9.20
CA MET A 203 9.80 21.81 9.97
C MET A 203 8.32 22.21 9.90
N ILE A 204 8.00 23.50 10.08
CA ILE A 204 6.62 24.00 10.03
C ILE A 204 6.03 23.83 8.62
N ILE A 205 6.75 24.26 7.57
CA ILE A 205 6.31 24.16 6.18
C ILE A 205 6.11 22.68 5.81
N SER A 206 7.09 21.83 6.13
CA SER A 206 7.01 20.40 5.89
C SER A 206 5.83 19.77 6.63
N GLY A 207 5.52 20.20 7.84
CA GLY A 207 4.36 19.76 8.61
C GLY A 207 3.03 20.10 7.94
N ILE A 208 2.88 21.34 7.48
CA ILE A 208 1.67 21.80 6.77
C ILE A 208 1.46 21.00 5.47
N LEU A 209 2.53 20.86 4.67
CA LEU A 209 2.48 20.10 3.42
C LEU A 209 2.17 18.63 3.66
N LEU A 210 2.80 18.01 4.66
CA LEU A 210 2.58 16.61 4.99
C LEU A 210 1.14 16.33 5.46
N ILE A 211 0.57 17.21 6.28
CA ILE A 211 -0.86 17.13 6.68
C ILE A 211 -1.75 17.23 5.44
N GLY A 212 -1.46 18.15 4.52
CA GLY A 212 -2.20 18.30 3.26
C GLY A 212 -2.15 17.03 2.41
N ILE A 213 -0.94 16.47 2.23
CA ILE A 213 -0.72 15.22 1.46
C ILE A 213 -1.46 14.06 2.10
N LEU A 214 -1.36 13.87 3.42
CA LEU A 214 -2.03 12.79 4.12
C LEU A 214 -3.57 12.91 4.05
N LYS A 215 -4.11 14.11 4.17
CA LYS A 215 -5.56 14.35 3.98
C LYS A 215 -5.99 14.05 2.54
N PHE A 216 -5.23 14.51 1.56
CA PHE A 216 -5.52 14.25 0.14
C PHE A 216 -5.47 12.74 -0.15
N PHE A 217 -4.42 12.04 0.29
CA PHE A 217 -4.29 10.60 0.14
C PHE A 217 -5.43 9.84 0.82
N SER A 218 -5.75 10.21 2.07
CA SER A 218 -6.86 9.63 2.81
C SER A 218 -8.18 9.79 2.05
N ALA A 219 -8.49 10.99 1.56
CA ALA A 219 -9.72 11.27 0.84
C ALA A 219 -9.82 10.53 -0.51
N THR A 220 -8.69 10.39 -1.22
CA THR A 220 -8.70 9.80 -2.58
C THR A 220 -8.54 8.29 -2.61
N THR A 221 -7.95 7.69 -1.58
CA THR A 221 -7.60 6.27 -1.56
C THR A 221 -8.26 5.54 -0.40
N VAL A 222 -8.06 5.98 0.84
CA VAL A 222 -8.54 5.25 2.03
C VAL A 222 -10.06 5.32 2.15
N TYR A 223 -10.64 6.53 2.14
CA TYR A 223 -12.10 6.68 2.26
C TYR A 223 -12.87 6.09 1.09
N LYS A 224 -12.34 6.19 -0.11
CA LYS A 224 -12.98 5.60 -1.30
C LYS A 224 -13.02 4.07 -1.23
N ASN A 225 -11.96 3.45 -0.73
CA ASN A 225 -11.95 2.00 -0.52
C ASN A 225 -12.91 1.59 0.61
N HIS A 226 -12.96 2.36 1.72
CA HIS A 226 -13.90 2.11 2.80
C HIS A 226 -15.36 2.21 2.35
N GLU A 227 -15.74 3.28 1.62
CA GLU A 227 -17.08 3.40 1.03
C GLU A 227 -17.40 2.21 0.10
N LYS A 228 -16.42 1.73 -0.67
CA LYS A 228 -16.60 0.57 -1.53
C LYS A 228 -16.82 -0.72 -0.74
N TYR A 229 -16.08 -0.91 0.37
CA TYR A 229 -16.31 -2.05 1.26
C TYR A 229 -17.65 -1.96 1.97
N LEU A 230 -18.12 -0.77 2.36
CA LEU A 230 -19.47 -0.61 2.93
C LEU A 230 -20.54 -1.05 1.95
N ASP A 231 -20.44 -0.65 0.68
CA ASP A 231 -21.35 -1.06 -0.38
C ASP A 231 -21.29 -2.57 -0.66
N LEU A 232 -20.09 -3.15 -0.79
CA LEU A 232 -19.91 -4.58 -1.08
C LEU A 232 -20.28 -5.48 0.12
N ASN A 233 -20.10 -5.00 1.35
CA ASN A 233 -20.43 -5.75 2.57
C ASN A 233 -21.89 -5.60 3.00
N ASP A 234 -22.68 -4.81 2.27
CA ASP A 234 -24.12 -4.74 2.48
C ASP A 234 -24.81 -5.97 1.88
N THR A 235 -25.54 -6.70 2.69
CA THR A 235 -26.31 -7.89 2.26
C THR A 235 -27.46 -7.55 1.30
N GLU A 236 -27.86 -6.26 1.24
CA GLU A 236 -28.84 -5.76 0.26
C GLU A 236 -28.18 -5.24 -1.03
N ASN A 237 -26.87 -5.36 -1.17
CA ASN A 237 -26.19 -5.07 -2.44
C ASN A 237 -26.87 -5.87 -3.57
N PRO A 238 -27.22 -5.23 -4.70
CA PRO A 238 -27.99 -5.86 -5.79
C PRO A 238 -27.43 -7.20 -6.24
N MET A 239 -26.10 -7.34 -6.26
CA MET A 239 -25.44 -8.58 -6.69
C MET A 239 -25.59 -9.71 -5.67
N LEU A 240 -25.45 -9.43 -4.37
CA LEU A 240 -25.69 -10.41 -3.31
C LEU A 240 -27.17 -10.76 -3.23
N ALA A 241 -28.07 -9.80 -3.45
CA ALA A 241 -29.50 -10.03 -3.52
C ALA A 241 -29.89 -10.92 -4.71
N GLU A 242 -29.27 -10.71 -5.89
CA GLU A 242 -29.44 -11.59 -7.05
C GLU A 242 -28.87 -12.99 -6.76
N TYR A 243 -27.69 -13.08 -6.18
CA TYR A 243 -27.06 -14.35 -5.83
C TYR A 243 -27.90 -15.13 -4.82
N ARG A 244 -28.50 -14.47 -3.84
CA ARG A 244 -29.48 -15.08 -2.91
C ARG A 244 -30.65 -15.72 -3.62
N ASN A 245 -31.12 -15.11 -4.73
CA ASN A 245 -32.27 -15.61 -5.50
C ASN A 245 -31.89 -16.74 -6.47
N THR A 246 -30.67 -16.70 -7.03
CA THR A 246 -30.20 -17.68 -8.03
C THR A 246 -29.59 -18.93 -7.40
N SER A 247 -28.82 -18.78 -6.31
CA SER A 247 -28.13 -19.88 -5.63
C SER A 247 -28.16 -19.68 -4.12
N ARG A 248 -29.32 -19.95 -3.50
CA ARG A 248 -29.53 -19.74 -2.06
C ARG A 248 -28.54 -20.51 -1.18
N GLU A 249 -28.17 -21.73 -1.56
CA GLU A 249 -27.25 -22.56 -0.79
C GLU A 249 -25.85 -21.94 -0.77
N ASN A 250 -25.30 -21.60 -1.93
CA ASN A 250 -23.99 -20.96 -2.06
C ASN A 250 -23.97 -19.56 -1.41
N TYR A 251 -25.08 -18.81 -1.53
CA TYR A 251 -25.23 -17.53 -0.81
C TYR A 251 -25.14 -17.70 0.70
N MET A 252 -25.90 -18.66 1.28
CA MET A 252 -25.87 -18.93 2.72
C MET A 252 -24.49 -19.38 3.17
N HIS A 253 -23.83 -20.24 2.39
CA HIS A 253 -22.45 -20.63 2.66
C HIS A 253 -21.52 -19.42 2.69
N SER A 254 -21.61 -18.53 1.70
CA SER A 254 -20.80 -17.30 1.64
C SER A 254 -21.04 -16.37 2.84
N ILE A 255 -22.28 -16.24 3.31
CA ILE A 255 -22.61 -15.47 4.53
C ILE A 255 -21.87 -16.05 5.75
N HIS A 256 -21.90 -17.35 5.92
CA HIS A 256 -21.24 -18.00 7.05
C HIS A 256 -19.72 -17.91 6.94
N THR A 257 -19.16 -18.08 5.75
CA THR A 257 -17.72 -17.90 5.50
C THR A 257 -17.29 -16.46 5.82
N ALA A 258 -18.05 -15.45 5.38
CA ALA A 258 -17.77 -14.04 5.66
C ALA A 258 -17.77 -13.72 7.16
N TYR A 259 -18.71 -14.33 7.92
CA TYR A 259 -18.75 -14.19 9.38
C TYR A 259 -17.45 -14.66 10.04
N PHE A 260 -16.94 -15.83 9.66
CA PHE A 260 -15.68 -16.34 10.22
C PHE A 260 -14.48 -15.56 9.75
N CYS A 261 -14.44 -15.17 8.47
CA CYS A 261 -13.38 -14.31 7.91
C CYS A 261 -13.24 -13.01 8.70
N GLU A 262 -14.33 -12.27 8.92
CA GLU A 262 -14.34 -11.03 9.70
C GLU A 262 -13.89 -11.26 11.15
N ARG A 263 -14.38 -12.31 11.79
CA ARG A 263 -14.08 -12.63 13.19
C ARG A 263 -12.62 -13.01 13.41
N ILE A 264 -12.06 -13.81 12.49
CA ILE A 264 -10.65 -14.19 12.51
C ILE A 264 -9.78 -12.97 12.23
N ALA A 265 -10.13 -12.16 11.21
CA ALA A 265 -9.42 -10.95 10.87
C ALA A 265 -9.25 -10.01 12.07
N ASN A 266 -10.34 -9.75 12.79
CA ASN A 266 -10.34 -8.91 13.98
C ASN A 266 -9.41 -9.42 15.10
N LYS A 267 -9.24 -10.75 15.22
CA LYS A 267 -8.34 -11.36 16.21
C LYS A 267 -6.88 -11.36 15.77
N LEU A 268 -6.63 -11.50 14.49
CA LEU A 268 -5.29 -11.48 13.90
C LEU A 268 -4.81 -10.08 13.54
N SER A 269 -5.61 -9.04 13.79
CA SER A 269 -5.34 -7.64 13.41
C SER A 269 -5.15 -7.47 11.89
N LEU A 270 -5.88 -8.26 11.10
CA LEU A 270 -6.00 -8.13 9.65
C LEU A 270 -7.19 -7.23 9.29
N ASN A 271 -7.32 -6.86 8.01
CA ASN A 271 -8.42 -6.04 7.55
C ASN A 271 -9.75 -6.82 7.53
N GLY A 272 -10.60 -6.57 8.55
CA GLY A 272 -11.89 -7.24 8.71
C GLY A 272 -12.88 -6.95 7.58
N GLU A 273 -12.90 -5.72 7.05
CA GLU A 273 -13.79 -5.32 5.95
C GLU A 273 -13.43 -6.06 4.66
N THR A 274 -12.14 -6.15 4.34
CA THR A 274 -11.63 -6.91 3.19
C THR A 274 -11.98 -8.38 3.32
N LEU A 275 -11.66 -9.00 4.47
CA LEU A 275 -11.90 -10.44 4.67
C LEU A 275 -13.40 -10.78 4.71
N LYS A 276 -14.25 -9.91 5.23
CA LYS A 276 -15.70 -10.06 5.13
C LYS A 276 -16.16 -10.01 3.67
N CYS A 277 -15.69 -9.03 2.92
CA CYS A 277 -16.01 -8.88 1.51
C CYS A 277 -15.62 -10.13 0.71
N VAL A 278 -14.39 -10.61 0.82
CA VAL A 278 -13.98 -11.81 0.09
C VAL A 278 -14.76 -13.06 0.53
N GLY A 279 -15.12 -13.15 1.81
CA GLY A 279 -15.99 -14.19 2.31
C GLY A 279 -17.39 -14.20 1.66
N TYR A 280 -17.98 -13.03 1.38
CA TYR A 280 -19.27 -12.93 0.68
C TYR A 280 -19.18 -13.33 -0.79
N TYR A 281 -18.09 -12.99 -1.48
CA TYR A 281 -18.02 -13.05 -2.93
C TYR A 281 -17.19 -14.21 -3.49
N HIS A 282 -16.44 -14.98 -2.66
CA HIS A 282 -15.54 -16.04 -3.14
C HIS A 282 -16.24 -17.06 -4.03
N ARG A 283 -17.42 -17.56 -3.62
CA ARG A 283 -18.20 -18.54 -4.39
C ARG A 283 -18.76 -17.93 -5.68
N LEU A 284 -19.28 -16.71 -5.62
CA LEU A 284 -19.76 -16.01 -6.80
C LEU A 284 -18.62 -15.76 -7.80
N CYS A 285 -17.42 -15.43 -7.33
CA CYS A 285 -16.24 -15.27 -8.17
C CYS A 285 -15.70 -16.62 -8.70
N GLU A 286 -15.91 -17.73 -8.00
CA GLU A 286 -15.61 -19.08 -8.49
C GLU A 286 -16.51 -19.44 -9.70
N GLU A 287 -17.78 -19.05 -9.66
CA GLU A 287 -18.75 -19.24 -10.76
C GLU A 287 -18.48 -18.24 -11.90
N ASN A 288 -18.18 -16.98 -11.60
CA ASN A 288 -17.93 -15.93 -12.58
C ASN A 288 -16.78 -14.99 -12.15
N PRO A 289 -15.51 -15.27 -12.54
CA PRO A 289 -14.36 -14.44 -12.16
C PRO A 289 -14.42 -12.99 -12.67
N LYS A 290 -15.24 -12.68 -13.68
CA LYS A 290 -15.39 -11.32 -14.23
C LYS A 290 -16.05 -10.34 -13.25
N VAL A 291 -16.75 -10.84 -12.25
CA VAL A 291 -17.38 -10.03 -11.19
C VAL A 291 -16.38 -9.09 -10.52
N LEU A 292 -15.13 -9.54 -10.32
CA LEU A 292 -14.06 -8.71 -9.72
C LEU A 292 -13.78 -7.43 -10.52
N GLU A 293 -13.84 -7.50 -11.85
CA GLU A 293 -13.56 -6.37 -12.75
C GLU A 293 -14.81 -5.51 -12.97
N GLU A 294 -15.96 -6.13 -13.22
CA GLU A 294 -17.24 -5.46 -13.47
C GLU A 294 -17.67 -4.58 -12.30
N GLN A 295 -17.42 -5.03 -11.07
CA GLN A 295 -17.78 -4.30 -9.84
C GLN A 295 -16.64 -3.45 -9.26
N SER A 296 -15.50 -3.41 -9.93
CA SER A 296 -14.34 -2.62 -9.49
C SER A 296 -13.96 -2.89 -8.02
N PHE A 297 -13.82 -4.17 -7.65
CA PHE A 297 -13.40 -4.54 -6.30
C PHE A 297 -12.09 -3.84 -5.92
N PRO A 298 -11.90 -3.47 -4.64
CA PRO A 298 -10.61 -3.00 -4.16
C PRO A 298 -9.49 -3.98 -4.51
N ALA A 299 -8.28 -3.46 -4.75
CA ALA A 299 -7.15 -4.28 -5.22
C ALA A 299 -6.81 -5.40 -4.24
N GLU A 300 -6.85 -5.12 -2.93
CA GLU A 300 -6.61 -6.07 -1.84
C GLU A 300 -7.59 -7.26 -1.91
N ALA A 301 -8.90 -6.99 -1.94
CA ALA A 301 -9.92 -8.03 -2.06
C ALA A 301 -9.78 -8.84 -3.36
N SER A 302 -9.50 -8.16 -4.49
CA SER A 302 -9.26 -8.80 -5.78
C SER A 302 -8.05 -9.72 -5.76
N GLY A 303 -6.97 -9.32 -5.08
CA GLY A 303 -5.74 -10.12 -4.91
C GLY A 303 -6.02 -11.41 -4.15
N ILE A 304 -6.69 -11.31 -2.99
CA ILE A 304 -7.04 -12.46 -2.16
C ILE A 304 -7.93 -13.46 -2.91
N VAL A 305 -8.97 -12.96 -3.61
CA VAL A 305 -9.87 -13.85 -4.36
C VAL A 305 -9.15 -14.49 -5.54
N ARG A 306 -8.27 -13.78 -6.26
CA ARG A 306 -7.49 -14.36 -7.35
C ARG A 306 -6.55 -15.46 -6.85
N GLU A 307 -5.86 -15.23 -5.74
CA GLU A 307 -5.00 -16.24 -5.11
C GLU A 307 -5.82 -17.46 -4.65
N TYR A 308 -7.00 -17.26 -4.07
CA TYR A 308 -7.93 -18.33 -3.70
C TYR A 308 -8.39 -19.16 -4.91
N LEU A 309 -8.69 -18.50 -6.05
CA LEU A 309 -9.15 -19.17 -7.27
C LEU A 309 -8.03 -19.93 -7.98
N ASP A 310 -6.77 -19.55 -7.80
CA ASP A 310 -5.62 -20.25 -8.36
C ASP A 310 -5.25 -21.49 -7.55
N LYS A 311 -6.04 -22.56 -7.76
CA LYS A 311 -5.88 -23.87 -7.06
C LYS A 311 -4.52 -24.54 -7.27
N LYS A 312 -3.64 -23.99 -8.10
CA LYS A 312 -2.28 -24.48 -8.38
C LYS A 312 -1.20 -23.64 -7.72
N ALA A 313 -1.51 -22.44 -7.27
CA ALA A 313 -0.56 -21.59 -6.60
C ALA A 313 -0.40 -22.00 -5.13
N ASP A 314 0.84 -21.98 -4.66
CA ASP A 314 1.10 -22.03 -3.22
C ASP A 314 0.51 -20.80 -2.55
N VAL A 315 -0.30 -21.00 -1.53
CA VAL A 315 -0.88 -19.90 -0.75
C VAL A 315 0.22 -19.14 -0.02
N LYS A 316 0.34 -17.84 -0.29
CA LYS A 316 1.34 -16.96 0.32
C LYS A 316 0.73 -15.99 1.32
N GLY A 317 -0.45 -15.41 0.98
CA GLY A 317 -1.13 -14.41 1.79
C GLY A 317 -1.81 -15.00 3.04
N LYS A 318 -1.67 -14.32 4.18
CA LYS A 318 -2.39 -14.69 5.42
C LYS A 318 -3.89 -14.59 5.24
N GLU A 319 -4.33 -13.57 4.55
CA GLU A 319 -5.74 -13.29 4.26
C GLU A 319 -6.36 -14.42 3.43
N THR A 320 -5.63 -14.91 2.43
CA THR A 320 -6.07 -16.05 1.62
C THR A 320 -6.14 -17.33 2.45
N ALA A 321 -5.19 -17.55 3.36
CA ALA A 321 -5.24 -18.68 4.28
C ALA A 321 -6.46 -18.62 5.20
N VAL A 322 -6.84 -17.43 5.70
CA VAL A 322 -8.05 -17.23 6.49
C VAL A 322 -9.31 -17.56 5.68
N LEU A 323 -9.37 -17.12 4.42
CA LEU A 323 -10.50 -17.42 3.53
C LEU A 323 -10.63 -18.94 3.30
N ILE A 324 -9.53 -19.63 2.96
CA ILE A 324 -9.51 -21.07 2.72
C ILE A 324 -9.94 -21.84 3.98
N CYS A 325 -9.37 -21.50 5.15
CA CYS A 325 -9.79 -22.13 6.41
C CYS A 325 -11.28 -21.94 6.65
N SER A 326 -11.80 -20.73 6.46
CA SER A 326 -13.20 -20.41 6.72
C SER A 326 -14.14 -21.14 5.76
N ASP A 327 -13.81 -21.19 4.46
CA ASP A 327 -14.58 -21.88 3.44
C ASP A 327 -14.61 -23.40 3.69
N VAL A 328 -13.44 -24.02 3.90
CA VAL A 328 -13.36 -25.49 4.11
C VAL A 328 -14.01 -25.90 5.43
N CYS A 329 -13.78 -25.14 6.52
CA CYS A 329 -14.41 -25.41 7.80
C CYS A 329 -15.93 -25.34 7.71
N MET A 330 -16.46 -24.27 7.08
CA MET A 330 -17.89 -24.10 6.93
C MET A 330 -18.52 -25.15 6.01
N SER A 331 -17.89 -25.47 4.88
CA SER A 331 -18.34 -26.53 3.97
C SER A 331 -18.43 -27.89 4.70
N THR A 332 -17.39 -28.23 5.45
CA THR A 332 -17.33 -29.52 6.19
C THR A 332 -18.41 -29.59 7.27
N ILE A 333 -18.55 -28.52 8.07
CA ILE A 333 -19.55 -28.48 9.16
C ILE A 333 -20.97 -28.56 8.57
N GLN A 334 -21.28 -27.78 7.54
CA GLN A 334 -22.61 -27.81 6.89
C GLN A 334 -22.94 -29.19 6.32
N GLN A 335 -21.99 -29.86 5.64
CA GLN A 335 -22.19 -31.21 5.12
C GLN A 335 -22.43 -32.23 6.24
N LEU A 336 -21.69 -32.15 7.35
CA LEU A 336 -21.85 -33.06 8.47
C LEU A 336 -23.17 -32.82 9.21
N VAL A 337 -23.56 -31.57 9.40
CA VAL A 337 -24.87 -31.19 9.99
C VAL A 337 -26.01 -31.71 9.11
N ALA A 338 -25.95 -31.54 7.80
CA ALA A 338 -26.96 -32.05 6.88
C ALA A 338 -27.08 -33.62 6.92
N LYS A 339 -25.94 -34.31 7.09
CA LYS A 339 -25.90 -35.79 7.17
C LYS A 339 -26.22 -36.33 8.56
N SER A 340 -26.15 -35.54 9.61
CA SER A 340 -26.27 -36.02 11.01
C SER A 340 -27.67 -36.42 11.44
N ASN A 341 -28.70 -36.04 10.68
CA ASN A 341 -30.12 -36.25 11.02
C ASN A 341 -30.46 -35.89 12.50
N GLY A 342 -29.91 -34.75 12.98
CA GLY A 342 -30.15 -34.25 14.34
C GLY A 342 -29.30 -34.90 15.45
N LYS A 343 -28.32 -35.74 15.12
CA LYS A 343 -27.37 -36.29 16.12
C LYS A 343 -26.39 -35.18 16.55
N ASN A 344 -25.98 -35.23 17.82
CA ASN A 344 -24.95 -34.34 18.30
C ASN A 344 -23.60 -34.63 17.64
N LEU A 345 -23.00 -33.58 17.04
CA LEU A 345 -21.68 -33.65 16.44
C LEU A 345 -20.64 -33.16 17.46
N ASP A 346 -19.50 -33.84 17.50
CA ASP A 346 -18.34 -33.37 18.24
C ASP A 346 -17.58 -32.35 17.38
N TYR A 347 -17.95 -31.08 17.52
CA TYR A 347 -17.34 -29.98 16.75
C TYR A 347 -15.84 -29.80 17.07
N ASP A 348 -15.41 -30.11 18.32
CA ASP A 348 -13.99 -29.99 18.68
C ASP A 348 -13.17 -31.02 17.89
N TYR A 349 -13.62 -32.25 17.83
CA TYR A 349 -12.97 -33.31 17.05
C TYR A 349 -12.95 -33.00 15.55
N ILE A 350 -14.06 -32.49 15.01
CA ILE A 350 -14.17 -32.15 13.58
C ILE A 350 -13.15 -31.05 13.25
N ILE A 351 -13.12 -29.97 14.05
CA ILE A 351 -12.21 -28.83 13.83
C ILE A 351 -10.76 -29.27 13.97
N ASP A 352 -10.42 -30.05 15.01
CA ASP A 352 -9.05 -30.55 15.19
C ASP A 352 -8.62 -31.43 14.01
N SER A 353 -9.51 -32.29 13.50
CA SER A 353 -9.22 -33.14 12.34
C SER A 353 -8.96 -32.32 11.08
N MET A 354 -9.69 -31.21 10.86
CA MET A 354 -9.51 -30.35 9.72
C MET A 354 -8.17 -29.59 9.79
N PHE A 355 -7.83 -29.01 10.95
CA PHE A 355 -6.56 -28.33 11.12
C PHE A 355 -5.36 -29.27 11.04
N LYS A 356 -5.52 -30.53 11.49
CA LYS A 356 -4.52 -31.56 11.28
C LYS A 356 -4.33 -31.87 9.79
N HIS A 357 -5.41 -31.96 9.02
CA HIS A 357 -5.37 -32.17 7.57
C HIS A 357 -4.64 -31.02 6.84
N PHE A 358 -4.94 -29.76 7.16
CA PHE A 358 -4.20 -28.63 6.61
C PHE A 358 -2.69 -28.69 6.89
N ALA A 359 -2.30 -29.20 8.07
CA ALA A 359 -0.89 -29.35 8.41
C ALA A 359 -0.23 -30.52 7.65
N GLU A 360 -0.95 -31.63 7.47
CA GLU A 360 -0.46 -32.83 6.75
C GLU A 360 -0.35 -32.59 5.23
N ASP A 361 -1.30 -31.89 4.64
CA ASP A 361 -1.32 -31.56 3.21
C ASP A 361 -0.34 -30.44 2.83
N GLY A 362 0.23 -29.75 3.82
CA GLY A 362 1.14 -28.63 3.57
C GLY A 362 0.45 -27.42 2.92
N THR A 363 -0.87 -27.26 3.05
CA THR A 363 -1.66 -26.17 2.43
C THR A 363 -1.09 -24.79 2.72
N PHE A 364 -0.48 -24.59 3.89
CA PHE A 364 0.10 -23.33 4.34
C PHE A 364 1.63 -23.36 4.43
N ALA A 365 2.31 -24.31 3.79
CA ALA A 365 3.77 -24.47 3.91
C ALA A 365 4.55 -23.24 3.45
N ASN A 366 4.05 -22.53 2.44
CA ASN A 366 4.67 -21.33 1.88
C ASN A 366 3.95 -20.03 2.30
N CYS A 367 2.98 -20.13 3.22
CA CYS A 367 2.20 -18.99 3.70
C CYS A 367 2.94 -18.26 4.82
N GLU A 368 2.81 -16.93 4.84
CA GLU A 368 3.34 -16.09 5.92
C GLU A 368 2.63 -16.26 7.28
N ILE A 369 1.62 -17.15 7.37
CA ILE A 369 0.87 -17.40 8.59
C ILE A 369 1.72 -18.15 9.62
N THR A 370 1.70 -17.72 10.85
CA THR A 370 2.44 -18.36 11.94
C THR A 370 1.63 -19.49 12.60
N VAL A 371 2.33 -20.44 13.23
CA VAL A 371 1.69 -21.51 14.02
C VAL A 371 0.75 -20.95 15.10
N ARG A 372 1.14 -19.82 15.72
CA ARG A 372 0.30 -19.14 16.71
C ARG A 372 -0.99 -18.59 16.10
N GLU A 373 -0.94 -18.05 14.91
CA GLU A 373 -2.12 -17.53 14.20
C GLU A 373 -3.06 -18.68 13.79
N ILE A 374 -2.51 -19.80 13.33
CA ILE A 374 -3.28 -21.03 13.05
C ILE A 374 -4.00 -21.51 14.31
N GLU A 375 -3.33 -21.53 15.45
CA GLU A 375 -3.95 -21.91 16.72
C GLU A 375 -5.08 -20.97 17.14
N ILE A 376 -4.89 -19.65 16.93
CA ILE A 376 -5.94 -18.67 17.20
C ILE A 376 -7.16 -18.92 16.31
N MET A 377 -6.99 -19.22 15.02
CA MET A 377 -8.09 -19.57 14.11
C MET A 377 -8.82 -20.80 14.61
N ARG A 378 -8.09 -21.87 14.95
CA ARG A 378 -8.66 -23.12 15.47
C ARG A 378 -9.53 -22.86 16.72
N GLU A 379 -9.03 -22.07 17.66
CA GLU A 379 -9.75 -21.70 18.87
C GLU A 379 -11.02 -20.86 18.59
N ILE A 380 -11.01 -20.03 17.57
CA ILE A 380 -12.20 -19.27 17.16
C ILE A 380 -13.27 -20.21 16.69
N PHE A 381 -12.96 -21.16 15.79
CA PHE A 381 -13.92 -22.14 15.31
C PHE A 381 -14.49 -22.99 16.47
N LYS A 382 -13.66 -23.44 17.42
CA LYS A 382 -14.12 -24.22 18.59
C LYS A 382 -15.09 -23.46 19.50
N LYS A 383 -14.94 -22.15 19.61
CA LYS A 383 -15.80 -21.31 20.46
C LYS A 383 -17.19 -21.07 19.88
N GLU A 384 -17.41 -21.31 18.59
CA GLU A 384 -18.65 -21.00 17.89
C GLU A 384 -19.63 -22.17 17.82
N LYS A 385 -19.61 -23.10 18.79
CA LYS A 385 -20.50 -24.29 18.84
C LYS A 385 -21.97 -23.91 18.76
N LEU A 386 -22.40 -22.87 19.48
CA LEU A 386 -23.77 -22.38 19.41
C LEU A 386 -24.17 -21.92 18.01
N TYR A 387 -23.23 -21.28 17.30
CA TYR A 387 -23.46 -20.86 15.92
C TYR A 387 -23.73 -22.06 15.00
N TYR A 388 -22.98 -23.17 15.17
CA TYR A 388 -23.19 -24.38 14.37
C TYR A 388 -24.52 -25.05 14.67
N ASP A 389 -25.02 -24.94 15.89
CA ASP A 389 -26.33 -25.46 16.24
C ASP A 389 -27.49 -24.73 15.57
N PHE A 390 -27.31 -23.45 15.20
CA PHE A 390 -28.27 -22.70 14.37
C PHE A 390 -28.28 -23.11 12.89
N LEU A 391 -27.28 -23.88 12.42
CA LEU A 391 -27.22 -24.38 11.04
C LEU A 391 -28.06 -25.66 10.87
N ARG A 392 -28.59 -26.25 11.98
CA ARG A 392 -29.47 -27.40 11.96
C ARG A 392 -30.90 -27.00 11.58
#